data_ee54d654bce18118c3714a75b33b5a7a
#
_entry.id   ee54d654bce18118c3714a75b33b5a7a
#
_cell.length_a   1.000
_cell.length_b   1.000
_cell.length_c   1.000
_cell.angle_alpha   90.00
_cell.angle_beta   90.00
_cell.angle_gamma   90.00
#
_symmetry.space_group_name_H-M   'P 1'
#
loop_
_entity.id
_entity.type
_entity.pdbx_description
1 polymer ?
#
loop_
_entity_poly.entity_id
_entity_poly.type
_entity_poly.pdbx_seq_one_letter_code
_entity_poly.pdbx_strand_id
1 'polypeptide(L)'
;MKILFKIFISIAFLASCAEKAEEKDSISLEELDWIDLTHSFDSSTLYWPNNRTEFEHDKDAYGTTDLGYFYSSYSLSTPEHGGTHLDAPIHFSEGKFTADEIPLSSLIGKAVVIDVSEKAMKNRDYLISEEDVIQWESTHGRLNQNQIILFKTGYGKFYPERETYFGTAKKGDEAIPEL
;
A
#
# COMPACT_ATOMS: atom_id res chain seq x y z
N MET A 1 48.76 64.59 -38.64
CA MET A 1 48.71 63.92 -37.33
C MET A 1 47.30 63.32 -37.19
N LYS A 2 47.17 62.03 -37.54
CA LYS A 2 45.85 61.33 -37.54
C LYS A 2 45.82 60.40 -36.35
N ILE A 3 44.89 60.65 -35.40
CA ILE A 3 44.66 59.85 -34.24
C ILE A 3 43.60 58.77 -34.60
N LEU A 4 44.03 57.51 -34.64
CA LEU A 4 43.12 56.37 -34.81
C LEU A 4 42.52 56.02 -33.45
N PHE A 5 41.20 56.15 -33.34
CA PHE A 5 40.43 55.71 -32.18
C PHE A 5 40.05 54.24 -32.40
N LYS A 6 40.65 53.31 -31.63
CA LYS A 6 40.25 51.87 -31.60
C LYS A 6 39.12 51.68 -30.61
N ILE A 7 37.94 51.41 -31.14
CA ILE A 7 36.79 51.00 -30.32
C ILE A 7 36.92 49.50 -30.05
N PHE A 8 37.08 49.12 -28.77
CA PHE A 8 37.07 47.78 -28.31
C PHE A 8 35.62 47.45 -28.00
N ILE A 9 34.97 46.60 -28.82
CA ILE A 9 33.64 46.04 -28.54
C ILE A 9 33.84 44.77 -27.69
N SER A 10 33.57 44.86 -26.39
CA SER A 10 33.48 43.69 -25.49
C SER A 10 32.13 43.03 -25.67
N ILE A 11 32.11 41.88 -26.33
CA ILE A 11 30.94 41.01 -26.40
C ILE A 11 30.89 40.21 -25.09
N ALA A 12 30.00 40.60 -24.20
CA ALA A 12 29.67 39.80 -23.00
C ALA A 12 28.79 38.61 -23.42
N PHE A 13 29.35 37.41 -23.40
CA PHE A 13 28.59 36.17 -23.50
C PHE A 13 27.79 35.99 -22.21
N LEU A 14 26.50 36.28 -22.24
CA LEU A 14 25.57 35.85 -21.23
C LEU A 14 25.31 34.34 -21.45
N ALA A 15 26.06 33.50 -20.75
CA ALA A 15 25.70 32.09 -20.63
C ALA A 15 24.42 32.02 -19.79
N SER A 16 23.26 31.95 -20.44
CA SER A 16 21.99 31.60 -19.82
C SER A 16 22.09 30.13 -19.44
N CYS A 17 22.30 29.84 -18.16
CA CYS A 17 21.96 28.52 -17.59
C CYS A 17 20.46 28.40 -17.67
N ALA A 18 19.94 27.78 -18.73
CA ALA A 18 18.60 27.26 -18.72
C ALA A 18 18.62 26.06 -17.74
N GLU A 19 18.11 26.27 -16.53
CA GLU A 19 17.71 25.18 -15.67
C GLU A 19 16.72 24.31 -16.47
N LYS A 20 17.15 23.09 -16.82
CA LYS A 20 16.26 22.11 -17.38
C LYS A 20 15.20 21.86 -16.31
N ALA A 21 14.00 22.39 -16.51
CA ALA A 21 12.86 22.02 -15.72
C ALA A 21 12.77 20.48 -15.79
N GLU A 22 12.88 19.80 -14.64
CA GLU A 22 12.57 18.39 -14.57
C GLU A 22 11.14 18.22 -15.08
N GLU A 23 11.01 17.57 -16.21
CA GLU A 23 9.72 17.18 -16.79
C GLU A 23 9.06 16.27 -15.75
N LYS A 24 8.11 16.83 -15.03
CA LYS A 24 7.33 16.07 -14.05
C LYS A 24 6.56 15.03 -14.86
N ASP A 25 7.00 13.77 -14.82
CA ASP A 25 6.26 12.64 -15.38
C ASP A 25 4.81 12.71 -14.89
N SER A 26 3.93 13.31 -15.66
CA SER A 26 2.50 13.32 -15.37
C SER A 26 1.92 12.01 -15.91
N ILE A 27 1.49 11.14 -15.00
CA ILE A 27 0.76 9.93 -15.37
C ILE A 27 -0.71 10.33 -15.52
N SER A 28 -1.28 10.13 -16.71
CA SER A 28 -2.73 10.25 -16.90
C SER A 28 -3.41 9.02 -16.30
N LEU A 29 -4.28 9.23 -15.33
CA LEU A 29 -5.05 8.14 -14.71
C LEU A 29 -6.02 7.46 -15.68
N GLU A 30 -6.39 8.15 -16.79
CA GLU A 30 -7.27 7.63 -17.83
C GLU A 30 -6.58 6.61 -18.74
N GLU A 31 -5.23 6.61 -18.77
CA GLU A 31 -4.41 5.72 -19.59
C GLU A 31 -3.95 4.47 -18.83
N LEU A 32 -4.35 4.33 -17.54
CA LEU A 32 -3.96 3.20 -16.70
C LEU A 32 -5.02 2.12 -16.68
N ASP A 33 -4.57 0.86 -16.72
CA ASP A 33 -5.41 -0.28 -16.38
C ASP A 33 -5.58 -0.37 -14.87
N TRP A 34 -6.83 -0.34 -14.40
CA TRP A 34 -7.16 -0.45 -12.98
C TRP A 34 -7.37 -1.91 -12.60
N ILE A 35 -6.62 -2.37 -11.59
CA ILE A 35 -6.73 -3.73 -11.07
C ILE A 35 -7.10 -3.63 -9.60
N ASP A 36 -8.26 -4.18 -9.22
CA ASP A 36 -8.66 -4.32 -7.82
C ASP A 36 -7.97 -5.55 -7.23
N LEU A 37 -7.12 -5.33 -6.23
CA LEU A 37 -6.41 -6.36 -5.49
C LEU A 37 -7.06 -6.65 -4.13
N THR A 38 -8.24 -6.08 -3.88
CA THR A 38 -8.95 -6.20 -2.61
C THR A 38 -9.65 -7.57 -2.49
N HIS A 39 -9.47 -8.25 -1.39
CA HIS A 39 -10.35 -9.35 -1.01
C HIS A 39 -11.71 -8.81 -0.53
N SER A 40 -12.79 -9.52 -0.87
CA SER A 40 -14.13 -9.15 -0.39
C SER A 40 -14.19 -9.15 1.13
N PHE A 41 -14.94 -8.20 1.71
CA PHE A 41 -15.30 -8.20 3.12
C PHE A 41 -16.65 -8.91 3.28
N ASP A 42 -16.61 -10.12 3.83
CA ASP A 42 -17.77 -10.97 4.08
C ASP A 42 -17.48 -11.96 5.23
N SER A 43 -18.35 -12.93 5.43
CA SER A 43 -18.20 -13.95 6.47
C SER A 43 -16.97 -14.84 6.31
N SER A 44 -16.28 -14.82 5.16
CA SER A 44 -15.03 -15.54 4.91
C SER A 44 -13.78 -14.70 5.16
N THR A 45 -13.95 -13.41 5.48
CA THR A 45 -12.82 -12.51 5.77
C THR A 45 -12.00 -13.05 6.92
N LEU A 46 -10.69 -13.16 6.68
CA LEU A 46 -9.76 -13.63 7.71
C LEU A 46 -9.30 -12.48 8.59
N TYR A 47 -9.41 -12.69 9.89
CA TYR A 47 -8.87 -11.81 10.93
C TYR A 47 -7.77 -12.52 11.68
N TRP A 48 -6.87 -11.76 12.31
CA TRP A 48 -5.79 -12.33 13.09
C TRP A 48 -6.34 -13.38 14.07
N PRO A 49 -5.68 -14.52 14.23
CA PRO A 49 -6.30 -15.67 14.94
C PRO A 49 -6.77 -15.39 16.36
N ASN A 50 -6.13 -14.48 17.10
CA ASN A 50 -6.56 -14.13 18.45
C ASN A 50 -7.69 -13.09 18.53
N ASN A 51 -8.18 -12.55 17.40
CA ASN A 51 -9.35 -11.68 17.41
C ASN A 51 -10.58 -12.43 17.89
N ARG A 52 -11.37 -11.76 18.74
CA ARG A 52 -12.58 -12.31 19.34
C ARG A 52 -13.83 -12.07 18.50
N THR A 53 -13.78 -11.08 17.62
CA THR A 53 -14.85 -10.68 16.71
C THR A 53 -14.42 -10.83 15.26
N GLU A 54 -15.38 -10.96 14.37
CA GLU A 54 -15.17 -11.08 12.93
C GLU A 54 -16.07 -10.06 12.22
N PHE A 55 -16.18 -10.14 10.91
CA PHE A 55 -17.07 -9.28 10.12
C PHE A 55 -18.52 -9.64 10.40
N GLU A 56 -19.29 -8.64 10.81
CA GLU A 56 -20.73 -8.72 11.01
C GLU A 56 -21.41 -7.72 10.09
N HIS A 57 -22.45 -8.15 9.39
CA HIS A 57 -23.21 -7.35 8.44
C HIS A 57 -24.71 -7.58 8.66
N ASP A 58 -25.32 -6.72 9.44
CA ASP A 58 -26.69 -6.83 9.87
C ASP A 58 -27.64 -6.02 8.97
N LYS A 59 -28.76 -6.62 8.65
CA LYS A 59 -29.78 -5.99 7.86
C LYS A 59 -30.73 -5.16 8.75
N ASP A 60 -30.66 -3.84 8.64
CA ASP A 60 -31.55 -2.91 9.37
C ASP A 60 -32.90 -2.76 8.67
N ALA A 61 -32.89 -2.64 7.34
CA ALA A 61 -34.10 -2.53 6.52
C ALA A 61 -33.90 -3.12 5.13
N TYR A 62 -34.96 -3.69 4.56
CA TYR A 62 -34.93 -4.18 3.18
C TYR A 62 -36.36 -4.38 2.66
N GLY A 63 -36.77 -3.61 1.69
CA GLY A 63 -38.07 -3.77 1.05
C GLY A 63 -38.71 -2.44 0.61
N THR A 64 -39.95 -2.55 0.16
CA THR A 64 -40.75 -1.38 -0.21
C THR A 64 -41.37 -0.78 1.05
N THR A 65 -41.16 0.54 1.24
CA THR A 65 -41.73 1.29 2.34
C THR A 65 -43.23 1.56 2.14
N ASP A 66 -43.93 1.97 3.19
CA ASP A 66 -45.34 2.38 3.12
C ASP A 66 -45.57 3.58 2.16
N LEU A 67 -44.53 4.34 1.85
CA LEU A 67 -44.55 5.45 0.89
C LEU A 67 -44.29 5.01 -0.56
N GLY A 68 -44.13 3.69 -0.80
CA GLY A 68 -44.01 3.09 -2.13
C GLY A 68 -42.64 3.12 -2.79
N TYR A 69 -41.58 3.54 -2.07
CA TYR A 69 -40.19 3.41 -2.59
C TYR A 69 -39.45 2.25 -1.94
N PHE A 70 -38.50 1.67 -2.66
CA PHE A 70 -37.61 0.66 -2.13
C PHE A 70 -36.54 1.30 -1.23
N TYR A 71 -36.28 0.66 -0.08
CA TYR A 71 -35.22 1.08 0.84
C TYR A 71 -34.48 -0.13 1.38
N SER A 72 -33.15 -0.05 1.40
CA SER A 72 -32.30 -1.03 2.08
C SER A 72 -31.24 -0.31 2.91
N SER A 73 -30.99 -0.81 4.11
CA SER A 73 -29.98 -0.31 5.02
C SER A 73 -29.36 -1.47 5.79
N TYR A 74 -28.07 -1.37 6.02
CA TYR A 74 -27.31 -2.37 6.75
C TYR A 74 -26.35 -1.65 7.70
N SER A 75 -26.07 -2.33 8.82
CA SER A 75 -25.02 -1.97 9.75
C SER A 75 -23.87 -2.96 9.62
N LEU A 76 -22.64 -2.52 9.82
CA LEU A 76 -21.48 -3.40 9.82
C LEU A 76 -20.63 -3.16 11.06
N SER A 77 -20.05 -4.25 11.56
CA SER A 77 -19.04 -4.25 12.61
C SER A 77 -17.87 -5.12 12.16
N THR A 78 -16.65 -4.65 12.33
CA THR A 78 -15.45 -5.35 11.90
C THR A 78 -14.25 -4.92 12.73
N PRO A 79 -13.34 -5.83 13.12
CA PRO A 79 -12.02 -5.44 13.58
C PRO A 79 -11.25 -4.67 12.50
N GLU A 80 -10.33 -3.80 12.88
CA GLU A 80 -9.52 -3.02 11.94
C GLU A 80 -8.55 -3.91 11.13
N HIS A 81 -8.00 -4.96 11.77
CA HIS A 81 -6.97 -5.83 11.19
C HIS A 81 -7.55 -7.13 10.65
N GLY A 82 -8.01 -7.10 9.42
CA GLY A 82 -8.54 -8.28 8.73
C GLY A 82 -8.75 -8.03 7.24
N GLY A 83 -8.71 -9.08 6.42
CA GLY A 83 -8.83 -8.95 4.97
C GLY A 83 -7.78 -8.03 4.37
N THR A 84 -8.17 -7.25 3.36
CA THR A 84 -7.31 -6.22 2.75
C THR A 84 -7.47 -4.93 3.51
N HIS A 85 -6.46 -4.53 4.27
CA HIS A 85 -6.53 -3.38 5.18
C HIS A 85 -5.20 -2.63 5.24
N LEU A 86 -5.21 -1.51 5.93
CA LEU A 86 -4.07 -0.67 6.24
C LEU A 86 -3.82 -0.69 7.74
N ASP A 87 -2.60 -0.97 8.16
CA ASP A 87 -2.14 -0.75 9.54
C ASP A 87 -1.72 0.71 9.71
N ALA A 88 -2.43 1.43 10.59
CA ALA A 88 -2.03 2.78 10.94
C ALA A 88 -0.70 2.77 11.72
N PRO A 89 0.18 3.79 11.58
CA PRO A 89 1.45 3.85 12.31
C PRO A 89 1.34 3.71 13.83
N ILE A 90 0.20 4.09 14.41
CA ILE A 90 -0.07 3.95 15.85
C ILE A 90 -0.19 2.49 16.29
N HIS A 91 -0.48 1.54 15.37
CA HIS A 91 -0.75 0.15 15.71
C HIS A 91 0.37 -0.48 16.57
N PHE A 92 1.63 -0.20 16.26
CA PHE A 92 2.80 -0.64 17.04
C PHE A 92 3.68 0.51 17.56
N SER A 93 3.24 1.77 17.44
CA SER A 93 4.07 2.93 17.79
C SER A 93 3.25 4.01 18.46
N GLU A 94 3.29 4.08 19.80
CA GLU A 94 2.58 5.08 20.60
C GLU A 94 2.83 6.51 20.09
N GLY A 95 1.77 7.30 19.97
CA GLY A 95 1.81 8.71 19.56
C GLY A 95 2.10 8.93 18.06
N LYS A 96 2.01 7.89 17.24
CA LYS A 96 2.06 7.99 15.78
C LYS A 96 0.65 8.17 15.21
N PHE A 97 0.57 8.43 13.91
CA PHE A 97 -0.67 8.70 13.21
C PHE A 97 -1.68 7.57 13.33
N THR A 98 -2.92 7.94 13.59
CA THR A 98 -4.11 7.10 13.37
C THR A 98 -4.42 7.02 11.87
N ALA A 99 -5.34 6.15 11.47
CA ALA A 99 -5.64 5.93 10.04
C ALA A 99 -6.15 7.21 9.34
N ASP A 100 -6.94 8.02 10.05
CA ASP A 100 -7.49 9.29 9.56
C ASP A 100 -6.46 10.43 9.47
N GLU A 101 -5.32 10.30 10.15
CA GLU A 101 -4.22 11.26 10.10
C GLU A 101 -3.19 10.97 9.00
N ILE A 102 -3.26 9.81 8.34
CA ILE A 102 -2.32 9.46 7.27
C ILE A 102 -2.56 10.35 6.05
N PRO A 103 -1.56 11.12 5.60
CA PRO A 103 -1.72 11.92 4.38
C PRO A 103 -2.02 11.03 3.17
N LEU A 104 -3.04 11.36 2.39
CA LEU A 104 -3.42 10.60 1.20
C LEU A 104 -2.25 10.45 0.20
N SER A 105 -1.37 11.45 0.12
CA SER A 105 -0.14 11.40 -0.70
C SER A 105 0.82 10.28 -0.31
N SER A 106 0.72 9.74 0.91
CA SER A 106 1.53 8.60 1.36
C SER A 106 0.94 7.25 0.91
N LEU A 107 -0.31 7.23 0.44
CA LEU A 107 -1.03 6.04 0.01
C LEU A 107 -1.06 5.87 -1.51
N ILE A 108 -0.51 6.83 -2.26
CA ILE A 108 -0.47 6.82 -3.71
C ILE A 108 0.97 7.03 -4.17
N GLY A 109 1.47 6.14 -5.00
CA GLY A 109 2.85 6.25 -5.49
C GLY A 109 3.24 5.16 -6.46
N LYS A 110 4.43 5.32 -7.06
CA LYS A 110 5.04 4.25 -7.85
C LYS A 110 5.38 3.09 -6.91
N ALA A 111 5.02 1.87 -7.30
CA ALA A 111 5.28 0.68 -6.50
C ALA A 111 6.32 -0.24 -7.17
N VAL A 112 7.03 -1.00 -6.33
CA VAL A 112 7.90 -2.11 -6.75
C VAL A 112 7.52 -3.36 -5.98
N VAL A 113 7.73 -4.52 -6.59
CA VAL A 113 7.46 -5.81 -5.96
C VAL A 113 8.78 -6.51 -5.68
N ILE A 114 9.01 -6.86 -4.41
CA ILE A 114 10.11 -7.73 -3.97
C ILE A 114 9.49 -9.10 -3.68
N ASP A 115 9.78 -10.07 -4.57
CA ASP A 115 9.23 -11.43 -4.45
C ASP A 115 10.10 -12.29 -3.54
N VAL A 116 9.60 -12.59 -2.35
CA VAL A 116 10.23 -13.48 -1.37
C VAL A 116 9.45 -14.79 -1.22
N SER A 117 8.54 -15.10 -2.15
CA SER A 117 7.63 -16.23 -2.05
C SER A 117 8.35 -17.58 -1.92
N GLU A 118 9.47 -17.78 -2.61
CA GLU A 118 10.22 -19.02 -2.49
C GLU A 118 10.77 -19.25 -1.07
N LYS A 119 11.26 -18.19 -0.42
CA LYS A 119 11.79 -18.23 0.95
C LYS A 119 10.65 -18.41 1.96
N ALA A 120 9.58 -17.64 1.81
CA ALA A 120 8.40 -17.71 2.67
C ALA A 120 7.68 -19.07 2.59
N MET A 121 7.62 -19.68 1.40
CA MET A 121 7.03 -21.02 1.26
C MET A 121 7.88 -22.14 1.86
N LYS A 122 9.20 -21.96 1.97
CA LYS A 122 10.09 -22.91 2.64
C LYS A 122 10.09 -22.78 4.16
N ASN A 123 9.85 -21.60 4.66
CA ASN A 123 9.80 -21.29 6.10
C ASN A 123 8.63 -20.36 6.38
N ARG A 124 7.61 -20.85 7.08
CA ARG A 124 6.42 -20.07 7.44
C ARG A 124 6.77 -18.82 8.25
N ASP A 125 7.76 -18.93 9.13
CA ASP A 125 8.24 -17.86 10.01
C ASP A 125 9.38 -17.05 9.36
N TYR A 126 9.40 -17.01 8.02
CA TYR A 126 10.42 -16.26 7.30
C TYR A 126 10.29 -14.76 7.58
N LEU A 127 11.34 -14.17 8.15
CA LEU A 127 11.44 -12.73 8.35
C LEU A 127 12.13 -12.10 7.15
N ILE A 128 11.41 -11.18 6.50
CA ILE A 128 11.97 -10.39 5.40
C ILE A 128 13.13 -9.56 5.93
N SER A 129 14.28 -9.65 5.27
CA SER A 129 15.55 -9.09 5.72
C SER A 129 16.02 -7.95 4.83
N GLU A 130 16.99 -7.17 5.34
CA GLU A 130 17.69 -6.17 4.53
C GLU A 130 18.36 -6.81 3.30
N GLU A 131 18.84 -8.05 3.40
CA GLU A 131 19.46 -8.77 2.29
C GLU A 131 18.49 -9.01 1.12
N ASP A 132 17.19 -9.22 1.41
CA ASP A 132 16.18 -9.36 0.35
C ASP A 132 16.07 -8.07 -0.47
N VAL A 133 16.15 -6.93 0.20
CA VAL A 133 16.12 -5.60 -0.44
C VAL A 133 17.40 -5.37 -1.22
N ILE A 134 18.58 -5.62 -0.63
CA ILE A 134 19.89 -5.45 -1.28
C ILE A 134 19.99 -6.33 -2.53
N GLN A 135 19.54 -7.57 -2.46
CA GLN A 135 19.54 -8.49 -3.59
C GLN A 135 18.64 -7.99 -4.72
N TRP A 136 17.46 -7.47 -4.38
CA TRP A 136 16.55 -6.87 -5.35
C TRP A 136 17.19 -5.62 -6.00
N GLU A 137 17.76 -4.72 -5.22
CA GLU A 137 18.45 -3.52 -5.70
C GLU A 137 19.63 -3.85 -6.63
N SER A 138 20.34 -4.94 -6.39
CA SER A 138 21.47 -5.36 -7.22
C SER A 138 21.09 -5.66 -8.68
N THR A 139 19.84 -6.03 -8.91
CA THR A 139 19.30 -6.40 -10.24
C THR A 139 18.40 -5.33 -10.85
N HIS A 140 17.75 -4.51 -10.02
CA HIS A 140 16.73 -3.56 -10.47
C HIS A 140 17.14 -2.09 -10.26
N GLY A 141 18.27 -1.86 -9.59
CA GLY A 141 18.70 -0.51 -9.19
C GLY A 141 18.15 -0.10 -7.83
N ARG A 142 18.66 1.00 -7.32
CA ARG A 142 18.32 1.50 -5.98
C ARG A 142 16.86 1.90 -5.86
N LEU A 143 16.28 1.57 -4.71
CA LEU A 143 14.97 2.10 -4.32
C LEU A 143 15.03 3.62 -4.17
N ASN A 144 13.98 4.29 -4.63
CA ASN A 144 13.85 5.73 -4.52
C ASN A 144 12.99 6.11 -3.32
N GLN A 145 13.17 7.32 -2.81
CA GLN A 145 12.26 7.89 -1.82
C GLN A 145 10.83 7.96 -2.38
N ASN A 146 9.85 7.78 -1.53
CA ASN A 146 8.42 7.80 -1.86
C ASN A 146 7.94 6.68 -2.81
N GLN A 147 8.71 5.61 -2.97
CA GLN A 147 8.20 4.38 -3.59
C GLN A 147 7.46 3.52 -2.56
N ILE A 148 6.40 2.86 -3.02
CA ILE A 148 5.69 1.83 -2.25
C ILE A 148 6.39 0.51 -2.52
N ILE A 149 6.81 -0.18 -1.46
CA ILE A 149 7.46 -1.49 -1.54
C ILE A 149 6.42 -2.55 -1.20
N LEU A 150 6.16 -3.45 -2.13
CA LEU A 150 5.26 -4.58 -1.96
C LEU A 150 6.09 -5.86 -1.81
N PHE A 151 6.04 -6.48 -0.64
CA PHE A 151 6.65 -7.78 -0.43
C PHE A 151 5.65 -8.89 -0.78
N LYS A 152 5.99 -9.69 -1.80
CA LYS A 152 5.16 -10.82 -2.23
C LYS A 152 5.64 -12.10 -1.55
N THR A 153 4.88 -12.57 -0.57
CA THR A 153 5.16 -13.81 0.16
C THR A 153 4.55 -15.06 -0.48
N GLY A 154 3.55 -14.87 -1.34
CA GLY A 154 2.82 -15.96 -1.98
C GLY A 154 1.71 -16.57 -1.11
N TYR A 155 1.49 -16.09 0.13
CA TYR A 155 0.44 -16.60 1.01
C TYR A 155 -0.97 -16.29 0.55
N GLY A 156 -1.18 -15.25 -0.25
CA GLY A 156 -2.49 -14.88 -0.80
C GLY A 156 -3.22 -16.02 -1.51
N LYS A 157 -2.49 -17.02 -2.05
CA LYS A 157 -3.09 -18.20 -2.67
C LYS A 157 -3.86 -19.10 -1.70
N PHE A 158 -3.61 -18.97 -0.39
CA PHE A 158 -4.27 -19.74 0.64
C PHE A 158 -5.52 -19.04 1.20
N TYR A 159 -5.69 -17.76 0.92
CA TYR A 159 -6.86 -17.00 1.34
C TYR A 159 -8.11 -17.52 0.59
N PRO A 160 -9.27 -17.72 1.25
CA PRO A 160 -9.57 -17.46 2.67
C PRO A 160 -9.46 -18.69 3.61
N GLU A 161 -8.67 -19.70 3.26
CA GLU A 161 -8.54 -20.91 4.06
C GLU A 161 -7.68 -20.67 5.30
N ARG A 162 -8.31 -20.48 6.46
CA ARG A 162 -7.69 -20.07 7.72
C ARG A 162 -6.49 -20.93 8.11
N GLU A 163 -6.64 -22.25 8.15
CA GLU A 163 -5.60 -23.17 8.61
C GLU A 163 -4.34 -23.11 7.73
N THR A 164 -4.51 -23.07 6.42
CA THR A 164 -3.38 -22.95 5.50
C THR A 164 -2.78 -21.57 5.46
N TYR A 165 -3.61 -20.52 5.65
CA TYR A 165 -3.16 -19.12 5.63
C TYR A 165 -2.38 -18.75 6.89
N PHE A 166 -2.93 -19.04 8.10
CA PHE A 166 -2.31 -18.70 9.38
C PHE A 166 -1.45 -19.83 9.99
N GLY A 167 -1.61 -21.08 9.54
CA GLY A 167 -0.97 -22.24 10.17
C GLY A 167 -1.76 -22.81 11.33
N THR A 168 -2.89 -22.22 11.67
CA THR A 168 -3.79 -22.70 12.74
C THR A 168 -5.26 -22.50 12.39
N ALA A 169 -6.09 -23.47 12.76
CA ALA A 169 -7.55 -23.35 12.69
C ALA A 169 -8.14 -22.69 13.95
N LYS A 170 -7.35 -22.53 15.03
CA LYS A 170 -7.80 -21.98 16.30
C LYS A 170 -8.11 -20.50 16.20
N LYS A 171 -8.97 -20.03 17.10
CA LYS A 171 -9.44 -18.64 17.19
C LYS A 171 -9.42 -18.14 18.63
N GLY A 172 -9.34 -16.82 18.79
CA GLY A 172 -9.38 -16.19 20.10
C GLY A 172 -8.23 -16.62 20.99
N ASP A 173 -8.52 -16.79 22.28
CA ASP A 173 -7.51 -17.10 23.28
C ASP A 173 -6.82 -18.46 23.06
N GLU A 174 -7.46 -19.39 22.33
CA GLU A 174 -6.89 -20.70 22.02
C GLU A 174 -5.79 -20.64 20.95
N ALA A 175 -5.76 -19.58 20.14
CA ALA A 175 -4.76 -19.40 19.10
C ALA A 175 -3.45 -18.80 19.64
N ILE A 176 -3.47 -18.09 20.77
CA ILE A 176 -2.31 -17.36 21.31
C ILE A 176 -1.06 -18.23 21.46
N PRO A 177 -1.11 -19.49 21.92
CA PRO A 177 0.08 -20.32 22.06
C PRO A 177 0.74 -20.74 20.73
N GLU A 178 0.09 -20.49 19.59
CA GLU A 178 0.52 -20.93 18.26
C GLU A 178 0.98 -19.77 17.38
N LEU A 179 0.91 -18.53 17.90
CA LEU A 179 1.29 -17.27 17.22
C LEU A 179 2.70 -16.73 17.65
#